data_b83f65e5b1f97a82a770a19d7e59d64f
#
_entry.id   b83f65e5b1f97a82a770a19d7e59d64f
#
_cell.length_a   1.000
_cell.length_b   1.000
_cell.length_c   1.000
_cell.angle_alpha   90.00
_cell.angle_beta   90.00
_cell.angle_gamma   90.00
#
_symmetry.space_group_name_H-M   'P 1'
#
loop_
_entity.id
_entity.type
_entity.pdbx_description
1 polymer ?
#
loop_
_entity_poly.entity_id
_entity_poly.type
_entity_poly.pdbx_seq_one_letter_code
_entity_poly.pdbx_strand_id
1 'polypeptide(L)'
;MIFMSGNSGKSTTLVLILLGLGVLVFLLAAREGRDRPISVATMHAVRQNLISWITTNGKVEPVEPRIIQAQLTTFIEAVAVKEGQRVDRGRLLMTLDAKDLKTELAHVREQLVAAENERKVAVTGGSPEEIAQLDSDLVKTNAEIDRLRSERDSLERLYPRAATRQEIEQTKTALAKAEADKRLIEEKRRAILERSKPQAERATLRIEEARNSIQTLEDKLKSARVTAPAGGTVYSLPARAGTYVHTGDLLAELADLTRIRIRVFVDEPELGSLKQAQAVEITWEALPDRTWNGLVDQLPKTIVARGTRNVGEVLCSVDNKTGELLPNTNVNVRIRTAQRENTLTLSRAAVRGDGNARYVFVVEQDRLRKRDVKVGISNATDYEILSGITENDVVVSPGTFEFQEGMAVTVAQEK
;
A
#
# COMPACT_ATOMS: atom_id res chain seq x y z
N MET A 1 -109.64 -54.00 22.78
CA MET A 1 -109.80 -53.84 24.26
C MET A 1 -108.41 -53.95 24.88
N ILE A 2 -108.09 -53.01 25.74
CA ILE A 2 -107.02 -52.94 26.69
C ILE A 2 -105.80 -52.08 26.23
N PHE A 3 -105.70 -50.96 26.86
CA PHE A 3 -104.62 -50.00 26.99
C PHE A 3 -103.30 -50.56 27.53
N MET A 4 -102.19 -50.06 27.07
CA MET A 4 -101.05 -49.88 27.95
C MET A 4 -100.28 -48.59 27.59
N SER A 5 -100.39 -47.67 28.52
CA SER A 5 -99.62 -46.44 28.60
C SER A 5 -98.18 -46.77 28.96
N GLY A 6 -97.20 -46.33 28.16
CA GLY A 6 -95.76 -46.49 28.45
C GLY A 6 -95.11 -45.17 28.83
N ASN A 7 -94.57 -45.10 30.00
CA ASN A 7 -93.88 -44.02 30.70
C ASN A 7 -92.50 -43.75 30.08
N SER A 8 -92.33 -42.82 29.11
CA SER A 8 -91.09 -42.55 28.40
C SER A 8 -90.38 -41.22 28.76
N GLY A 9 -90.89 -40.52 29.78
CA GLY A 9 -90.32 -39.18 30.09
C GLY A 9 -89.21 -39.10 31.14
N LYS A 10 -88.98 -40.18 31.92
CA LYS A 10 -87.95 -40.16 33.01
C LYS A 10 -86.60 -40.65 32.60
N SER A 11 -86.43 -41.38 31.54
CA SER A 11 -85.16 -41.93 31.10
C SER A 11 -84.33 -40.95 30.27
N THR A 12 -84.96 -40.06 29.48
CA THR A 12 -84.30 -39.05 28.66
C THR A 12 -83.71 -37.89 29.51
N THR A 13 -84.37 -37.51 30.57
CA THR A 13 -83.83 -36.48 31.51
C THR A 13 -82.71 -36.97 32.31
N LEU A 14 -82.65 -38.26 32.69
CA LEU A 14 -81.49 -38.86 33.40
C LEU A 14 -80.26 -38.94 32.51
N VAL A 15 -80.41 -39.28 31.22
CA VAL A 15 -79.31 -39.35 30.22
C VAL A 15 -78.71 -37.94 29.94
N LEU A 16 -79.58 -36.90 29.85
CA LEU A 16 -79.10 -35.54 29.67
C LEU A 16 -78.37 -34.97 30.89
N ILE A 17 -78.76 -35.36 32.10
CA ILE A 17 -78.05 -34.95 33.33
C ILE A 17 -76.69 -35.65 33.43
N LEU A 18 -76.63 -36.95 33.08
CA LEU A 18 -75.37 -37.72 33.05
C LEU A 18 -74.44 -37.21 31.98
N LEU A 19 -74.94 -36.81 30.78
CA LEU A 19 -74.18 -36.22 29.72
C LEU A 19 -73.64 -34.81 30.13
N GLY A 20 -74.52 -34.01 30.78
CA GLY A 20 -74.11 -32.70 31.33
C GLY A 20 -73.02 -32.84 32.43
N LEU A 21 -73.20 -33.84 33.34
CA LEU A 21 -72.21 -34.10 34.36
C LEU A 21 -70.91 -34.65 33.74
N GLY A 22 -70.93 -35.51 32.72
CA GLY A 22 -69.77 -35.96 31.98
C GLY A 22 -69.03 -34.86 31.26
N VAL A 23 -69.76 -33.91 30.63
CA VAL A 23 -69.17 -32.70 30.01
C VAL A 23 -68.56 -31.80 31.08
N LEU A 24 -69.23 -31.59 32.22
CA LEU A 24 -68.68 -30.77 33.31
C LEU A 24 -67.42 -31.39 33.92
N VAL A 25 -67.45 -32.72 34.17
CA VAL A 25 -66.22 -33.44 34.65
C VAL A 25 -65.13 -33.40 33.62
N PHE A 26 -65.44 -33.54 32.32
CA PHE A 26 -64.48 -33.41 31.25
C PHE A 26 -63.85 -32.02 31.15
N LEU A 27 -64.74 -30.95 31.29
CA LEU A 27 -64.26 -29.57 31.34
C LEU A 27 -63.43 -29.26 32.58
N LEU A 28 -63.78 -29.81 33.74
CA LEU A 28 -62.97 -29.70 34.97
C LEU A 28 -61.63 -30.45 34.84
N ALA A 29 -61.62 -31.67 34.33
CA ALA A 29 -60.40 -32.45 34.10
C ALA A 29 -59.49 -31.85 33.01
N ALA A 30 -60.11 -31.24 31.96
CA ALA A 30 -59.35 -30.51 30.94
C ALA A 30 -58.74 -29.19 31.49
N ARG A 31 -59.35 -28.62 32.53
CA ARG A 31 -58.82 -27.47 33.23
C ARG A 31 -57.68 -27.81 34.19
N GLU A 32 -57.73 -28.94 34.90
CA GLU A 32 -56.66 -29.44 35.77
C GLU A 32 -55.45 -29.93 34.99
N GLY A 33 -55.61 -30.45 33.75
CA GLY A 33 -54.50 -30.88 32.88
C GLY A 33 -53.66 -29.75 32.31
N ARG A 34 -54.20 -28.50 32.34
CA ARG A 34 -53.50 -27.29 31.84
C ARG A 34 -52.61 -26.59 32.85
N ASP A 35 -52.71 -26.87 34.13
CA ASP A 35 -52.02 -26.13 35.21
C ASP A 35 -50.95 -26.96 35.92
N ARG A 36 -50.38 -28.02 35.27
CA ARG A 36 -49.19 -28.70 35.86
C ARG A 36 -48.02 -27.76 35.83
N PRO A 37 -47.48 -27.31 36.96
CA PRO A 37 -46.36 -26.42 37.01
C PRO A 37 -45.13 -27.05 36.39
N ILE A 38 -44.47 -26.38 35.45
CA ILE A 38 -43.22 -26.80 34.84
C ILE A 38 -42.08 -26.30 35.72
N SER A 39 -41.15 -27.22 36.04
CA SER A 39 -39.93 -26.85 36.77
C SER A 39 -38.99 -26.04 35.86
N VAL A 40 -38.70 -24.79 36.25
CA VAL A 40 -37.85 -23.88 35.50
C VAL A 40 -36.61 -23.50 36.32
N ALA A 41 -35.44 -23.48 35.69
CA ALA A 41 -34.28 -22.86 36.27
C ALA A 41 -34.43 -21.34 36.21
N THR A 42 -33.99 -20.66 37.22
CA THR A 42 -34.07 -19.21 37.32
C THR A 42 -32.69 -18.58 37.57
N MET A 43 -32.58 -17.30 37.25
CA MET A 43 -31.42 -16.49 37.55
C MET A 43 -31.85 -15.08 37.97
N HIS A 44 -30.96 -14.36 38.59
CA HIS A 44 -31.17 -12.96 38.92
C HIS A 44 -30.28 -12.06 38.05
N ALA A 45 -30.75 -10.86 37.81
CA ALA A 45 -29.89 -9.84 37.27
C ALA A 45 -28.90 -9.37 38.35
N VAL A 46 -27.65 -9.21 37.98
CA VAL A 46 -26.57 -8.84 38.91
C VAL A 46 -25.87 -7.57 38.47
N ARG A 47 -25.36 -6.78 39.43
CA ARG A 47 -24.52 -5.63 39.12
C ARG A 47 -23.09 -6.06 38.97
N GLN A 48 -22.52 -5.78 37.81
CA GLN A 48 -21.13 -6.05 37.50
C GLN A 48 -20.59 -5.07 36.48
N ASN A 49 -19.29 -5.06 36.30
CA ASN A 49 -18.64 -4.31 35.24
C ASN A 49 -18.85 -5.03 33.92
N LEU A 50 -19.38 -4.32 32.93
CA LEU A 50 -19.61 -4.87 31.60
C LEU A 50 -18.73 -4.16 30.56
N ILE A 51 -17.94 -4.94 29.82
CA ILE A 51 -17.08 -4.44 28.76
C ILE A 51 -17.55 -5.08 27.45
N SER A 52 -17.80 -4.25 26.47
CA SER A 52 -18.15 -4.67 25.10
C SER A 52 -16.91 -4.66 24.23
N TRP A 53 -16.70 -5.73 23.50
CA TRP A 53 -15.55 -5.93 22.64
C TRP A 53 -15.98 -6.29 21.22
N ILE A 54 -15.28 -5.73 20.22
CA ILE A 54 -15.23 -6.30 18.88
C ILE A 54 -14.03 -7.24 18.85
N THR A 55 -14.25 -8.49 18.48
CA THR A 55 -13.18 -9.48 18.33
C THR A 55 -13.04 -9.83 16.85
N THR A 56 -11.87 -9.64 16.31
CA THR A 56 -11.58 -9.84 14.89
C THR A 56 -10.11 -10.16 14.67
N ASN A 57 -9.73 -10.44 13.43
CA ASN A 57 -8.35 -10.69 13.04
C ASN A 57 -7.71 -9.44 12.45
N GLY A 58 -6.42 -9.29 12.69
CA GLY A 58 -5.61 -8.25 12.11
C GLY A 58 -4.33 -8.80 11.50
N LYS A 59 -3.68 -7.98 10.67
CA LYS A 59 -2.38 -8.25 10.08
C LYS A 59 -1.37 -7.21 10.59
N VAL A 60 -0.22 -7.70 11.03
CA VAL A 60 0.89 -6.84 11.47
C VAL A 60 1.58 -6.25 10.23
N GLU A 61 1.74 -4.94 10.20
CA GLU A 61 2.40 -4.21 9.13
C GLU A 61 3.36 -3.16 9.70
N PRO A 62 4.52 -2.92 9.07
CA PRO A 62 5.33 -1.77 9.41
C PRO A 62 4.59 -0.47 9.10
N VAL A 63 4.85 0.59 9.87
CA VAL A 63 4.25 1.92 9.62
C VAL A 63 4.76 2.48 8.31
N GLU A 64 6.06 2.34 8.03
CA GLU A 64 6.72 2.87 6.84
C GLU A 64 7.57 1.77 6.14
N PRO A 65 6.96 0.86 5.39
CA PRO A 65 7.72 -0.12 4.61
C PRO A 65 8.47 0.56 3.46
N ARG A 66 9.72 0.18 3.25
CA ARG A 66 10.54 0.56 2.10
C ARG A 66 10.66 -0.64 1.20
N ILE A 67 9.94 -0.61 0.09
CA ILE A 67 9.94 -1.66 -0.92
C ILE A 67 11.08 -1.38 -1.88
N ILE A 68 11.97 -2.35 -2.08
CA ILE A 68 13.13 -2.26 -2.96
C ILE A 68 12.88 -3.19 -4.12
N GLN A 69 12.80 -2.60 -5.30
CA GLN A 69 12.52 -3.29 -6.56
C GLN A 69 13.71 -3.21 -7.50
N ALA A 70 13.82 -4.19 -8.38
CA ALA A 70 14.80 -4.21 -9.45
C ALA A 70 14.54 -3.05 -10.43
N GLN A 71 15.59 -2.27 -10.71
CA GLN A 71 15.56 -1.21 -11.73
C GLN A 71 16.12 -1.67 -13.07
N LEU A 72 16.68 -2.87 -13.11
CA LEU A 72 17.28 -3.50 -14.29
C LEU A 72 16.74 -4.92 -14.44
N THR A 73 16.61 -5.33 -15.68
CA THR A 73 16.31 -6.72 -16.04
C THR A 73 17.62 -7.46 -16.26
N THR A 74 18.05 -8.27 -15.29
CA THR A 74 19.34 -8.99 -15.31
C THR A 74 19.40 -10.05 -14.21
N PHE A 75 20.54 -10.73 -14.05
CA PHE A 75 20.79 -11.66 -12.95
C PHE A 75 21.24 -10.95 -11.68
N ILE A 76 20.88 -11.51 -10.52
CA ILE A 76 21.47 -11.11 -9.24
C ILE A 76 22.85 -11.75 -9.11
N GLU A 77 23.90 -10.95 -9.10
CA GLU A 77 25.28 -11.42 -8.97
C GLU A 77 25.60 -11.89 -7.54
N ALA A 78 25.24 -11.06 -6.55
CA ALA A 78 25.47 -11.36 -5.14
C ALA A 78 24.47 -10.65 -4.23
N VAL A 79 24.13 -11.29 -3.10
CA VAL A 79 23.32 -10.71 -2.02
C VAL A 79 24.21 -10.50 -0.79
N ALA A 80 24.29 -9.26 -0.31
CA ALA A 80 25.23 -8.84 0.73
C ALA A 80 24.64 -8.78 2.14
N VAL A 81 23.33 -9.06 2.28
CA VAL A 81 22.58 -8.99 3.54
C VAL A 81 21.73 -10.25 3.74
N LYS A 82 21.25 -10.42 4.97
CA LYS A 82 20.34 -11.53 5.34
C LYS A 82 19.02 -10.96 5.84
N GLU A 83 17.96 -11.76 5.72
CA GLU A 83 16.70 -11.46 6.38
C GLU A 83 16.89 -11.37 7.90
N GLY A 84 16.21 -10.40 8.55
CA GLY A 84 16.41 -10.07 9.95
C GLY A 84 17.59 -9.12 10.22
N GLN A 85 18.44 -8.84 9.25
CA GLN A 85 19.61 -7.97 9.44
C GLN A 85 19.20 -6.49 9.49
N ARG A 86 19.72 -5.77 10.49
CA ARG A 86 19.62 -4.30 10.55
C ARG A 86 20.68 -3.67 9.64
N VAL A 87 20.27 -2.68 8.88
CA VAL A 87 21.12 -1.97 7.92
C VAL A 87 20.93 -0.46 8.06
N ASP A 88 22.00 0.28 7.78
CA ASP A 88 21.94 1.74 7.71
C ASP A 88 21.67 2.21 6.29
N ARG A 89 21.25 3.47 6.13
CA ARG A 89 21.07 4.11 4.84
C ARG A 89 22.34 4.04 4.00
N GLY A 90 22.21 3.65 2.73
CA GLY A 90 23.33 3.49 1.79
C GLY A 90 24.08 2.15 1.89
N ARG A 91 23.72 1.29 2.86
CA ARG A 91 24.31 -0.06 2.95
C ARG A 91 23.99 -0.84 1.67
N LEU A 92 25.00 -1.47 1.08
CA LEU A 92 24.84 -2.38 -0.06
C LEU A 92 24.01 -3.59 0.37
N LEU A 93 22.90 -3.83 -0.34
CA LEU A 93 22.03 -4.97 -0.13
C LEU A 93 22.36 -6.11 -1.09
N MET A 94 22.55 -5.78 -2.36
CA MET A 94 22.92 -6.73 -3.40
C MET A 94 23.53 -6.04 -4.61
N THR A 95 24.19 -6.83 -5.45
CA THR A 95 24.69 -6.43 -6.76
C THR A 95 23.97 -7.19 -7.86
N LEU A 96 23.60 -6.47 -8.91
CA LEU A 96 23.05 -7.03 -10.13
C LEU A 96 24.18 -7.17 -11.16
N ASP A 97 24.10 -8.16 -12.03
CA ASP A 97 25.07 -8.32 -13.13
C ASP A 97 24.97 -7.13 -14.09
N ALA A 98 26.07 -6.46 -14.28
CA ALA A 98 26.18 -5.25 -15.10
C ALA A 98 27.30 -5.37 -16.13
N LYS A 99 27.73 -6.58 -16.50
CA LYS A 99 28.80 -6.79 -17.45
C LYS A 99 28.51 -6.18 -18.83
N ASP A 100 27.29 -6.42 -19.32
CA ASP A 100 26.85 -5.88 -20.61
C ASP A 100 26.82 -4.35 -20.59
N LEU A 101 26.32 -3.75 -19.50
CA LEU A 101 26.30 -2.29 -19.34
C LEU A 101 27.73 -1.69 -19.30
N LYS A 102 28.69 -2.39 -18.69
CA LYS A 102 30.08 -1.93 -18.67
C LYS A 102 30.72 -2.00 -20.05
N THR A 103 30.44 -3.05 -20.81
CA THR A 103 30.90 -3.21 -22.19
C THR A 103 30.33 -2.14 -23.09
N GLU A 104 29.04 -1.90 -23.00
CA GLU A 104 28.36 -0.85 -23.75
C GLU A 104 28.88 0.54 -23.40
N LEU A 105 29.09 0.83 -22.10
CA LEU A 105 29.71 2.09 -21.66
C LEU A 105 31.09 2.29 -22.25
N ALA A 106 31.93 1.25 -22.30
CA ALA A 106 33.27 1.32 -22.90
C ALA A 106 33.18 1.64 -24.41
N HIS A 107 32.25 1.01 -25.12
CA HIS A 107 32.01 1.26 -26.53
C HIS A 107 31.53 2.70 -26.80
N VAL A 108 30.58 3.21 -26.03
CA VAL A 108 30.08 4.61 -26.19
C VAL A 108 31.20 5.63 -25.86
N ARG A 109 32.06 5.32 -24.87
CA ARG A 109 33.22 6.18 -24.57
C ARG A 109 34.23 6.21 -25.73
N GLU A 110 34.43 5.10 -26.39
CA GLU A 110 35.29 5.05 -27.62
C GLU A 110 34.66 5.92 -28.74
N GLN A 111 33.37 5.83 -28.94
CA GLN A 111 32.63 6.68 -29.91
C GLN A 111 32.75 8.18 -29.58
N LEU A 112 32.71 8.54 -28.27
CA LEU A 112 32.93 9.93 -27.84
C LEU A 112 34.31 10.43 -28.25
N VAL A 113 35.36 9.65 -27.97
CA VAL A 113 36.74 10.01 -28.34
C VAL A 113 36.88 10.16 -29.86
N ALA A 114 36.30 9.25 -30.64
CA ALA A 114 36.29 9.33 -32.10
C ALA A 114 35.62 10.61 -32.61
N ALA A 115 34.42 10.94 -32.06
CA ALA A 115 33.71 12.15 -32.42
C ALA A 115 34.43 13.46 -31.99
N GLU A 116 35.09 13.45 -30.84
CA GLU A 116 35.92 14.59 -30.40
C GLU A 116 37.12 14.82 -31.32
N ASN A 117 37.78 13.75 -31.81
CA ASN A 117 38.85 13.83 -32.79
C ASN A 117 38.33 14.33 -34.15
N GLU A 118 37.17 13.81 -34.64
CA GLU A 118 36.54 14.28 -35.86
C GLU A 118 36.22 15.77 -35.79
N ARG A 119 35.65 16.24 -34.67
CA ARG A 119 35.38 17.67 -34.47
C ARG A 119 36.65 18.50 -34.47
N LYS A 120 37.72 18.02 -33.79
CA LYS A 120 39.00 18.72 -33.76
C LYS A 120 39.56 18.93 -35.16
N VAL A 121 39.55 17.87 -36.01
CA VAL A 121 40.01 17.96 -37.41
C VAL A 121 39.12 18.88 -38.22
N ALA A 122 37.80 18.81 -38.07
CA ALA A 122 36.85 19.66 -38.79
C ALA A 122 36.98 21.16 -38.41
N VAL A 123 37.22 21.48 -37.13
CA VAL A 123 37.38 22.88 -36.66
C VAL A 123 38.69 23.50 -37.18
N THR A 124 39.75 22.72 -37.38
CA THR A 124 41.00 23.18 -37.98
C THR A 124 40.90 23.40 -39.48
N GLY A 125 39.78 23.01 -40.13
CA GLY A 125 39.54 23.25 -41.57
C GLY A 125 40.06 22.19 -42.49
N GLY A 126 40.39 20.99 -41.98
CA GLY A 126 40.87 19.87 -42.76
C GLY A 126 42.15 19.25 -42.21
N SER A 127 42.91 18.57 -43.08
CA SER A 127 44.18 18.00 -42.66
C SER A 127 45.13 19.13 -42.25
N PRO A 128 45.85 19.03 -41.09
CA PRO A 128 46.82 20.00 -40.66
C PRO A 128 47.90 20.31 -41.72
N GLU A 129 48.22 19.30 -42.55
CA GLU A 129 49.19 19.45 -43.65
C GLU A 129 48.65 20.37 -44.76
N GLU A 130 47.36 20.24 -45.13
CA GLU A 130 46.74 21.07 -46.18
C GLU A 130 46.64 22.56 -45.77
N ILE A 131 46.30 22.82 -44.51
CA ILE A 131 46.28 24.17 -43.97
C ILE A 131 47.67 24.77 -43.85
N ALA A 132 48.64 24.00 -43.36
CA ALA A 132 50.04 24.43 -43.27
C ALA A 132 50.65 24.75 -44.66
N GLN A 133 50.25 23.98 -45.69
CA GLN A 133 50.71 24.26 -47.04
C GLN A 133 50.10 25.62 -47.55
N LEU A 134 48.82 25.87 -47.38
CA LEU A 134 48.17 27.11 -47.78
C LEU A 134 48.75 28.34 -47.00
N ASP A 135 49.01 28.19 -45.70
CA ASP A 135 49.65 29.23 -44.92
C ASP A 135 51.09 29.50 -45.37
N SER A 136 51.88 28.49 -45.74
CA SER A 136 53.19 28.61 -46.32
C SER A 136 53.14 29.36 -47.68
N ASP A 137 52.18 29.01 -48.52
CA ASP A 137 51.99 29.62 -49.84
C ASP A 137 51.53 31.09 -49.72
N LEU A 138 50.70 31.44 -48.72
CA LEU A 138 50.33 32.83 -48.38
C LEU A 138 51.54 33.62 -47.95
N VAL A 139 52.41 33.07 -47.11
CA VAL A 139 53.65 33.77 -46.64
C VAL A 139 54.57 34.05 -47.83
N LYS A 140 54.79 33.09 -48.72
CA LYS A 140 55.60 33.25 -49.95
C LYS A 140 55.02 34.31 -50.88
N THR A 141 53.72 34.23 -51.14
CA THR A 141 53.01 35.18 -52.03
C THR A 141 53.01 36.60 -51.44
N ASN A 142 52.82 36.77 -50.11
CA ASN A 142 52.91 38.09 -49.47
C ASN A 142 54.32 38.69 -49.61
N ALA A 143 55.37 37.87 -49.38
CA ALA A 143 56.76 38.33 -49.57
C ALA A 143 57.05 38.76 -51.00
N GLU A 144 56.50 38.05 -51.99
CA GLU A 144 56.63 38.43 -53.42
C GLU A 144 55.83 39.73 -53.75
N ILE A 145 54.64 39.91 -53.21
CA ILE A 145 53.88 41.16 -53.33
C ILE A 145 54.68 42.35 -52.75
N ASP A 146 55.25 42.20 -51.54
CA ASP A 146 56.01 43.27 -50.91
C ASP A 146 57.27 43.59 -51.70
N ARG A 147 57.95 42.56 -52.25
CA ARG A 147 59.09 42.76 -53.17
C ARG A 147 58.67 43.52 -54.42
N LEU A 148 57.61 43.10 -55.10
CA LEU A 148 57.16 43.74 -56.32
C LEU A 148 56.64 45.17 -56.11
N ARG A 149 55.99 45.45 -54.95
CA ARG A 149 55.60 46.82 -54.54
C ARG A 149 56.81 47.74 -54.38
N SER A 150 57.79 47.29 -53.63
CA SER A 150 59.05 48.03 -53.46
C SER A 150 59.79 48.28 -54.78
N GLU A 151 59.78 47.28 -55.64
CA GLU A 151 60.38 47.41 -56.99
C GLU A 151 59.62 48.43 -57.85
N ARG A 152 58.29 48.38 -57.94
CA ARG A 152 57.42 49.32 -58.61
C ARG A 152 57.66 50.74 -58.10
N ASP A 153 57.60 50.97 -56.80
CA ASP A 153 57.82 52.27 -56.19
C ASP A 153 59.20 52.85 -56.47
N SER A 154 60.21 51.97 -56.59
CA SER A 154 61.58 52.39 -56.96
C SER A 154 61.67 52.77 -58.44
N LEU A 155 61.10 52.00 -59.32
CA LEU A 155 61.00 52.29 -60.74
C LEU A 155 60.25 53.58 -61.02
N GLU A 156 59.08 53.80 -60.36
CA GLU A 156 58.33 55.08 -60.48
C GLU A 156 59.10 56.26 -60.02
N ARG A 157 59.90 56.17 -58.98
CA ARG A 157 60.76 57.28 -58.55
C ARG A 157 61.95 57.59 -59.54
N LEU A 158 62.42 56.60 -60.24
CA LEU A 158 63.53 56.73 -61.21
C LEU A 158 63.05 57.14 -62.62
N TYR A 159 61.79 57.08 -62.88
CA TYR A 159 61.15 57.51 -64.16
C TYR A 159 61.14 59.01 -64.32
N PRO A 160 61.42 59.56 -65.54
CA PRO A 160 61.88 58.90 -66.82
C PRO A 160 63.38 58.89 -66.98
N ARG A 161 64.17 59.17 -65.95
CA ARG A 161 65.64 59.36 -66.08
C ARG A 161 66.40 58.03 -66.12
N ALA A 162 65.99 57.00 -65.31
CA ALA A 162 66.72 55.76 -65.20
C ALA A 162 65.83 54.51 -65.18
N ALA A 163 64.57 54.64 -65.49
CA ALA A 163 63.60 53.58 -65.66
C ALA A 163 62.76 53.81 -66.89
N THR A 164 62.27 52.78 -67.53
CA THR A 164 61.42 52.79 -68.71
C THR A 164 59.94 52.58 -68.31
N ARG A 165 59.02 53.14 -69.11
CA ARG A 165 57.60 52.90 -68.91
C ARG A 165 57.23 51.41 -69.03
N GLN A 166 57.93 50.69 -69.87
CA GLN A 166 57.75 49.28 -70.08
C GLN A 166 58.09 48.42 -68.83
N GLU A 167 59.14 48.75 -68.13
CA GLU A 167 59.56 48.08 -66.88
C GLU A 167 58.51 48.32 -65.77
N ILE A 168 58.00 49.53 -65.64
CA ILE A 168 56.93 49.84 -64.69
C ILE A 168 55.64 49.06 -64.99
N GLU A 169 55.20 48.98 -66.24
CA GLU A 169 54.00 48.22 -66.65
C GLU A 169 54.19 46.71 -66.49
N GLN A 170 55.38 46.20 -66.75
CA GLN A 170 55.70 44.79 -66.47
C GLN A 170 55.63 44.47 -64.99
N THR A 171 56.22 45.32 -64.12
CA THR A 171 56.19 45.12 -62.66
C THR A 171 54.77 45.29 -62.11
N LYS A 172 53.94 46.22 -62.63
CA LYS A 172 52.51 46.37 -62.30
C LYS A 172 51.74 45.10 -62.69
N THR A 173 52.02 44.56 -63.85
CA THR A 173 51.36 43.31 -64.29
C THR A 173 51.75 42.11 -63.40
N ALA A 174 53.02 42.01 -63.04
CA ALA A 174 53.50 40.98 -62.16
C ALA A 174 52.92 41.13 -60.75
N LEU A 175 52.82 42.36 -60.22
CA LEU A 175 52.16 42.66 -58.97
C LEU A 175 50.68 42.28 -58.97
N ALA A 176 49.95 42.68 -60.03
CA ALA A 176 48.55 42.31 -60.18
C ALA A 176 48.32 40.81 -60.21
N LYS A 177 49.25 40.07 -60.87
CA LYS A 177 49.22 38.62 -60.91
C LYS A 177 49.42 38.05 -59.49
N ALA A 178 50.48 38.51 -58.74
CA ALA A 178 50.74 38.03 -57.38
C ALA A 178 49.57 38.34 -56.41
N GLU A 179 48.93 39.51 -56.58
CA GLU A 179 47.70 39.84 -55.79
C GLU A 179 46.52 38.97 -56.16
N ALA A 180 46.37 38.54 -57.40
CA ALA A 180 45.36 37.57 -57.86
C ALA A 180 45.65 36.18 -57.29
N ASP A 181 46.92 35.73 -57.31
CA ASP A 181 47.34 34.46 -56.71
C ASP A 181 47.04 34.41 -55.21
N LYS A 182 47.34 35.50 -54.50
CA LYS A 182 46.99 35.67 -53.08
C LYS A 182 45.48 35.46 -52.86
N ARG A 183 44.64 36.18 -53.62
CA ARG A 183 43.18 36.06 -53.51
C ARG A 183 42.70 34.63 -53.75
N LEU A 184 43.31 33.94 -54.75
CA LEU A 184 42.97 32.57 -55.01
C LEU A 184 43.28 31.65 -53.84
N ILE A 185 44.44 31.84 -53.16
CA ILE A 185 44.81 31.04 -51.95
C ILE A 185 43.88 31.33 -50.81
N GLU A 186 43.54 32.63 -50.59
CA GLU A 186 42.59 33.03 -49.54
C GLU A 186 41.18 32.47 -49.80
N GLU A 187 40.72 32.44 -51.05
CA GLU A 187 39.44 31.85 -51.42
C GLU A 187 39.45 30.32 -51.24
N LYS A 188 40.52 29.63 -51.61
CA LYS A 188 40.69 28.19 -51.33
C LYS A 188 40.62 27.90 -49.82
N ARG A 189 41.32 28.69 -49.00
CA ARG A 189 41.30 28.55 -47.52
C ARG A 189 39.89 28.79 -46.98
N ARG A 190 39.21 29.81 -47.45
CA ARG A 190 37.81 30.05 -47.03
C ARG A 190 36.88 28.92 -47.44
N ALA A 191 36.99 28.42 -48.65
CA ALA A 191 36.17 27.30 -49.17
C ALA A 191 36.36 26.01 -48.33
N ILE A 192 37.59 25.73 -47.88
CA ILE A 192 37.90 24.59 -47.01
C ILE A 192 37.25 24.78 -45.66
N LEU A 193 37.38 25.95 -45.05
CA LEU A 193 36.76 26.27 -43.74
C LEU A 193 35.24 26.20 -43.83
N GLU A 194 34.63 26.78 -44.84
CA GLU A 194 33.14 26.66 -45.02
C GLU A 194 32.67 25.24 -45.22
N ARG A 195 33.44 24.42 -45.98
CA ARG A 195 33.09 23.01 -46.21
C ARG A 195 33.21 22.16 -44.95
N SER A 196 34.10 22.54 -44.00
CA SER A 196 34.32 21.82 -42.74
C SER A 196 33.31 22.16 -41.65
N LYS A 197 32.63 23.30 -41.67
CA LYS A 197 31.63 23.70 -40.68
C LYS A 197 30.52 22.67 -40.47
N PRO A 198 29.83 22.16 -41.52
CA PRO A 198 28.80 21.13 -41.32
C PRO A 198 29.36 19.83 -40.72
N GLN A 199 30.62 19.51 -40.97
CA GLN A 199 31.29 18.34 -40.38
C GLN A 199 31.53 18.57 -38.88
N ALA A 200 32.00 19.77 -38.50
CA ALA A 200 32.17 20.13 -37.09
C ALA A 200 30.85 20.14 -36.31
N GLU A 201 29.77 20.64 -36.92
CA GLU A 201 28.43 20.61 -36.35
C GLU A 201 27.91 19.17 -36.13
N ARG A 202 28.05 18.31 -37.14
CA ARG A 202 27.67 16.89 -37.03
C ARG A 202 28.50 16.17 -35.96
N ALA A 203 29.79 16.41 -35.89
CA ALA A 203 30.66 15.85 -34.86
C ALA A 203 30.23 16.35 -33.46
N THR A 204 29.83 17.63 -33.34
CA THR A 204 29.30 18.17 -32.06
C THR A 204 28.03 17.47 -31.61
N LEU A 205 27.07 17.22 -32.52
CA LEU A 205 25.86 16.47 -32.22
C LEU A 205 26.16 15.04 -31.77
N ARG A 206 27.14 14.36 -32.41
CA ARG A 206 27.58 13.01 -31.99
C ARG A 206 28.22 13.02 -30.60
N ILE A 207 28.96 14.06 -30.26
CA ILE A 207 29.56 14.23 -28.92
C ILE A 207 28.43 14.37 -27.88
N GLU A 208 27.41 15.17 -28.15
CA GLU A 208 26.27 15.33 -27.21
C GLU A 208 25.49 14.03 -27.07
N GLU A 209 25.21 13.31 -28.15
CA GLU A 209 24.57 12.01 -28.14
C GLU A 209 25.37 10.98 -27.32
N ALA A 210 26.67 10.89 -27.57
CA ALA A 210 27.54 9.99 -26.81
C ALA A 210 27.59 10.33 -25.32
N ARG A 211 27.65 11.62 -24.96
CA ARG A 211 27.63 12.07 -23.55
C ARG A 211 26.34 11.73 -22.85
N ASN A 212 25.18 11.96 -23.51
CA ASN A 212 23.87 11.60 -22.98
C ASN A 212 23.74 10.07 -22.78
N SER A 213 24.25 9.30 -23.71
CA SER A 213 24.29 7.84 -23.62
C SER A 213 25.19 7.36 -22.47
N ILE A 214 26.36 7.95 -22.30
CA ILE A 214 27.27 7.67 -21.17
C ILE A 214 26.56 7.95 -19.85
N GLN A 215 25.91 9.11 -19.69
CA GLN A 215 25.18 9.46 -18.48
C GLN A 215 24.08 8.44 -18.16
N THR A 216 23.30 8.05 -19.16
CA THR A 216 22.25 7.04 -19.02
C THR A 216 22.80 5.69 -18.58
N LEU A 217 23.89 5.24 -19.17
CA LEU A 217 24.55 3.98 -18.82
C LEU A 217 25.18 4.01 -17.44
N GLU A 218 25.77 5.13 -17.04
CA GLU A 218 26.31 5.33 -15.68
C GLU A 218 25.19 5.30 -14.62
N ASP A 219 24.03 5.87 -14.89
CA ASP A 219 22.89 5.81 -13.98
C ASP A 219 22.31 4.40 -13.89
N LYS A 220 22.26 3.65 -15.00
CA LYS A 220 21.93 2.22 -14.96
C LYS A 220 22.95 1.41 -14.17
N LEU A 221 24.24 1.70 -14.30
CA LEU A 221 25.31 1.05 -13.53
C LEU A 221 25.22 1.36 -12.02
N LYS A 222 24.80 2.57 -11.63
CA LYS A 222 24.49 2.89 -10.22
C LYS A 222 23.33 2.04 -9.72
N SER A 223 22.28 1.86 -10.53
CA SER A 223 21.13 1.03 -10.20
C SER A 223 21.45 -0.47 -10.06
N ALA A 224 22.54 -0.94 -10.68
CA ALA A 224 23.03 -2.30 -10.48
C ALA A 224 23.59 -2.54 -9.05
N ARG A 225 23.89 -1.49 -8.31
CA ARG A 225 24.29 -1.54 -6.90
C ARG A 225 23.10 -1.18 -6.04
N VAL A 226 22.29 -2.15 -5.69
CA VAL A 226 21.08 -1.95 -4.89
C VAL A 226 21.46 -1.64 -3.44
N THR A 227 21.12 -0.46 -2.96
CA THR A 227 21.44 0.01 -1.61
C THR A 227 20.19 0.33 -0.80
N ALA A 228 20.30 0.32 0.51
CA ALA A 228 19.21 0.68 1.43
C ALA A 228 18.90 2.19 1.33
N PRO A 229 17.65 2.58 1.01
CA PRO A 229 17.26 4.00 0.91
C PRO A 229 17.16 4.68 2.28
N ALA A 230 16.95 3.91 3.34
CA ALA A 230 16.86 4.35 4.73
C ALA A 230 17.42 3.26 5.66
N GLY A 231 17.70 3.62 6.91
CA GLY A 231 18.03 2.64 7.95
C GLY A 231 16.79 1.83 8.35
N GLY A 232 16.99 0.56 8.72
CA GLY A 232 15.91 -0.34 9.11
C GLY A 232 16.36 -1.79 9.19
N THR A 233 15.40 -2.69 9.40
CA THR A 233 15.61 -4.13 9.35
C THR A 233 15.07 -4.70 8.05
N VAL A 234 15.83 -5.55 7.39
CA VAL A 234 15.39 -6.32 6.21
C VAL A 234 14.43 -7.41 6.70
N TYR A 235 13.14 -7.22 6.54
CA TYR A 235 12.15 -8.18 7.04
C TYR A 235 11.62 -9.14 5.97
N SER A 236 11.93 -8.86 4.70
CA SER A 236 11.63 -9.74 3.57
C SER A 236 12.73 -9.64 2.54
N LEU A 237 13.27 -10.77 2.08
CA LEU A 237 14.38 -10.87 1.14
C LEU A 237 14.16 -12.03 0.17
N PRO A 238 13.24 -11.88 -0.81
CA PRO A 238 13.02 -12.92 -1.82
C PRO A 238 14.19 -13.07 -2.80
N ALA A 239 15.02 -12.03 -2.95
CA ALA A 239 16.16 -12.01 -3.86
C ALA A 239 17.23 -13.04 -3.48
N ARG A 240 17.70 -13.82 -4.46
CA ARG A 240 18.77 -14.80 -4.28
C ARG A 240 19.82 -14.66 -5.40
N ALA A 241 21.09 -14.85 -5.06
CA ALA A 241 22.15 -14.84 -6.06
C ALA A 241 21.90 -15.90 -7.15
N GLY A 242 22.16 -15.55 -8.40
CA GLY A 242 21.91 -16.37 -9.58
C GLY A 242 20.48 -16.33 -10.12
N THR A 243 19.54 -15.65 -9.45
CA THR A 243 18.16 -15.49 -9.95
C THR A 243 18.12 -14.39 -11.01
N TYR A 244 17.36 -14.64 -12.08
CA TYR A 244 17.04 -13.63 -13.10
C TYR A 244 15.85 -12.81 -12.62
N VAL A 245 15.94 -11.48 -12.70
CA VAL A 245 14.92 -10.54 -12.26
C VAL A 245 14.56 -9.57 -13.38
N HIS A 246 13.30 -9.12 -13.39
CA HIS A 246 12.80 -8.10 -14.28
C HIS A 246 12.67 -6.76 -13.54
N THR A 247 12.72 -5.68 -14.28
CA THR A 247 12.43 -4.35 -13.72
C THR A 247 11.04 -4.34 -13.06
N GLY A 248 10.99 -3.93 -11.78
CA GLY A 248 9.80 -3.94 -10.95
C GLY A 248 9.69 -5.13 -9.99
N ASP A 249 10.47 -6.19 -10.17
CA ASP A 249 10.46 -7.34 -9.26
C ASP A 249 10.91 -6.95 -7.86
N LEU A 250 10.25 -7.52 -6.84
CA LEU A 250 10.58 -7.30 -5.44
C LEU A 250 11.92 -7.93 -5.08
N LEU A 251 12.84 -7.13 -4.60
CA LEU A 251 14.18 -7.59 -4.17
C LEU A 251 14.28 -7.70 -2.66
N ALA A 252 13.80 -6.70 -1.93
CA ALA A 252 13.84 -6.67 -0.48
C ALA A 252 12.79 -5.69 0.06
N GLU A 253 12.40 -5.89 1.33
CA GLU A 253 11.58 -4.95 2.08
C GLU A 253 12.27 -4.59 3.38
N LEU A 254 12.37 -3.29 3.67
CA LEU A 254 12.97 -2.73 4.86
C LEU A 254 11.94 -1.94 5.66
N ALA A 255 12.05 -2.00 6.98
CA ALA A 255 11.32 -1.10 7.87
C ALA A 255 12.00 -0.94 9.24
N ASP A 256 11.58 0.07 9.96
CA ASP A 256 11.78 0.14 11.41
C ASP A 256 10.71 -0.74 12.09
N LEU A 257 11.11 -1.90 12.56
CA LEU A 257 10.20 -2.89 13.17
C LEU A 257 9.78 -2.51 14.59
N THR A 258 10.34 -1.47 15.19
CA THR A 258 9.83 -0.94 16.46
C THR A 258 8.55 -0.13 16.26
N ARG A 259 8.30 0.32 15.03
CA ARG A 259 7.14 1.11 14.61
C ARG A 259 6.27 0.29 13.67
N ILE A 260 5.37 -0.47 14.28
CA ILE A 260 4.40 -1.30 13.55
C ILE A 260 2.96 -0.81 13.80
N ARG A 261 2.07 -1.25 12.96
CA ARG A 261 0.62 -1.08 13.10
C ARG A 261 -0.08 -2.39 12.80
N ILE A 262 -1.27 -2.52 13.31
CA ILE A 262 -2.14 -3.65 13.00
C ILE A 262 -3.25 -3.15 12.06
N ARG A 263 -3.35 -3.75 10.89
CA ARG A 263 -4.49 -3.58 9.98
C ARG A 263 -5.56 -4.57 10.38
N VAL A 264 -6.67 -4.08 10.87
CA VAL A 264 -7.79 -4.84 11.42
C VAL A 264 -8.98 -4.76 10.47
N PHE A 265 -9.69 -5.85 10.28
CA PHE A 265 -10.85 -5.94 9.40
C PHE A 265 -12.12 -6.11 10.23
N VAL A 266 -12.89 -5.04 10.39
CA VAL A 266 -14.11 -5.03 11.19
C VAL A 266 -15.34 -5.12 10.29
N ASP A 267 -16.30 -5.97 10.64
CA ASP A 267 -17.52 -6.15 9.88
C ASP A 267 -18.39 -4.87 9.88
N GLU A 268 -19.05 -4.61 8.76
CA GLU A 268 -19.87 -3.41 8.54
C GLU A 268 -20.87 -3.12 9.68
N PRO A 269 -21.62 -4.10 10.23
CA PRO A 269 -22.57 -3.83 11.32
C PRO A 269 -21.91 -3.33 12.62
N GLU A 270 -20.62 -3.60 12.84
CA GLU A 270 -19.89 -3.23 14.06
C GLU A 270 -19.20 -1.87 13.94
N LEU A 271 -19.07 -1.32 12.72
CA LEU A 271 -18.36 -0.07 12.46
C LEU A 271 -18.94 1.13 13.22
N GLY A 272 -20.27 1.13 13.43
CA GLY A 272 -20.96 2.22 14.16
C GLY A 272 -20.53 2.38 15.63
N SER A 273 -19.91 1.35 16.22
CA SER A 273 -19.43 1.36 17.59
C SER A 273 -17.94 1.78 17.73
N LEU A 274 -17.24 1.93 16.60
CA LEU A 274 -15.83 2.31 16.58
C LEU A 274 -15.63 3.80 16.79
N LYS A 275 -14.60 4.13 17.56
CA LYS A 275 -14.11 5.49 17.79
C LYS A 275 -12.59 5.51 17.81
N GLN A 276 -12.01 6.62 17.43
CA GLN A 276 -10.58 6.84 17.54
C GLN A 276 -10.15 6.78 19.02
N ALA A 277 -8.91 6.35 19.27
CA ALA A 277 -8.32 6.18 20.59
C ALA A 277 -8.98 5.12 21.49
N GLN A 278 -9.85 4.25 20.97
CA GLN A 278 -10.30 3.07 21.71
C GLN A 278 -9.15 2.13 22.00
N ALA A 279 -9.14 1.55 23.20
CA ALA A 279 -8.13 0.58 23.60
C ALA A 279 -8.26 -0.72 22.81
N VAL A 280 -7.11 -1.25 22.41
CA VAL A 280 -7.00 -2.48 21.62
C VAL A 280 -6.09 -3.45 22.36
N GLU A 281 -6.52 -4.68 22.48
CA GLU A 281 -5.72 -5.82 22.96
C GLU A 281 -5.40 -6.72 21.77
N ILE A 282 -4.12 -7.05 21.62
CA ILE A 282 -3.61 -7.88 20.52
C ILE A 282 -2.98 -9.12 21.13
N THR A 283 -3.34 -10.28 20.62
CA THR A 283 -2.76 -11.58 21.00
C THR A 283 -2.30 -12.31 19.75
N TRP A 284 -1.24 -13.07 19.88
CA TRP A 284 -0.68 -13.89 18.80
C TRP A 284 -0.57 -15.34 19.27
N GLU A 285 -1.09 -16.27 18.47
CA GLU A 285 -1.14 -17.69 18.84
C GLU A 285 0.25 -18.31 19.05
N ALA A 286 1.28 -17.79 18.35
CA ALA A 286 2.65 -18.25 18.55
C ALA A 286 3.26 -17.84 19.92
N LEU A 287 2.68 -16.82 20.56
CA LEU A 287 3.10 -16.31 21.88
C LEU A 287 1.86 -16.12 22.78
N PRO A 288 1.20 -17.20 23.23
CA PRO A 288 -0.11 -17.16 23.90
C PRO A 288 -0.10 -16.38 25.22
N ASP A 289 1.03 -16.38 25.92
CA ASP A 289 1.19 -15.68 27.21
C ASP A 289 1.52 -14.18 27.06
N ARG A 290 1.56 -13.67 25.81
CA ARG A 290 1.83 -12.27 25.53
C ARG A 290 0.59 -11.55 25.00
N THR A 291 0.37 -10.38 25.55
CA THR A 291 -0.66 -9.44 25.09
C THR A 291 -0.01 -8.09 24.86
N TRP A 292 -0.25 -7.54 23.68
CA TRP A 292 0.18 -6.19 23.35
C TRP A 292 -1.01 -5.24 23.43
N ASN A 293 -0.78 -4.08 24.00
CA ASN A 293 -1.80 -3.03 24.09
C ASN A 293 -1.57 -1.99 22.99
N GLY A 294 -2.65 -1.53 22.42
CA GLY A 294 -2.65 -0.53 21.35
C GLY A 294 -3.85 0.38 21.43
N LEU A 295 -3.94 1.26 20.46
CA LEU A 295 -5.08 2.18 20.29
C LEU A 295 -5.55 2.17 18.85
N VAL A 296 -6.85 2.38 18.64
CA VAL A 296 -7.41 2.68 17.32
C VAL A 296 -6.86 4.03 16.86
N ASP A 297 -6.02 4.02 15.83
CA ASP A 297 -5.39 5.21 15.25
C ASP A 297 -6.25 5.83 14.15
N GLN A 298 -6.70 5.00 13.19
CA GLN A 298 -7.50 5.45 12.06
C GLN A 298 -8.75 4.59 11.88
N LEU A 299 -9.88 5.26 11.73
CA LEU A 299 -11.16 4.65 11.39
C LEU A 299 -11.25 4.39 9.87
N PRO A 300 -12.05 3.41 9.42
CA PRO A 300 -12.23 3.13 8.01
C PRO A 300 -12.86 4.33 7.29
N LYS A 301 -12.36 4.61 6.09
CA LYS A 301 -12.92 5.64 5.19
C LYS A 301 -13.78 5.03 4.09
N THR A 302 -13.61 3.74 3.84
CA THR A 302 -14.34 2.97 2.83
C THR A 302 -14.65 1.59 3.36
N ILE A 303 -15.66 0.95 2.80
CA ILE A 303 -16.00 -0.45 3.04
C ILE A 303 -15.53 -1.22 1.81
N VAL A 304 -14.86 -2.35 2.04
CA VAL A 304 -14.38 -3.25 0.99
C VAL A 304 -15.01 -4.62 1.16
N ALA A 305 -15.40 -5.22 0.03
CA ALA A 305 -15.86 -6.60 0.02
C ALA A 305 -14.66 -7.55 0.17
N ARG A 306 -14.75 -8.47 1.14
CA ARG A 306 -13.72 -9.49 1.39
C ARG A 306 -14.36 -10.86 1.49
N GLY A 307 -14.34 -11.59 0.39
CA GLY A 307 -15.14 -12.82 0.26
C GLY A 307 -16.63 -12.50 0.33
N THR A 308 -17.34 -13.12 1.28
CA THR A 308 -18.78 -12.91 1.52
C THR A 308 -19.10 -11.80 2.53
N ARG A 309 -18.09 -11.09 3.05
CA ARG A 309 -18.22 -10.09 4.12
C ARG A 309 -17.88 -8.70 3.60
N ASN A 310 -18.61 -7.71 4.06
CA ASN A 310 -18.25 -6.30 3.90
C ASN A 310 -17.51 -5.84 5.16
N VAL A 311 -16.30 -5.32 5.00
CA VAL A 311 -15.44 -4.93 6.12
C VAL A 311 -14.90 -3.52 5.96
N GLY A 312 -14.74 -2.84 7.09
CA GLY A 312 -13.96 -1.61 7.19
C GLY A 312 -12.55 -1.90 7.67
N GLU A 313 -11.54 -1.29 7.04
CA GLU A 313 -10.16 -1.39 7.47
C GLU A 313 -9.85 -0.37 8.56
N VAL A 314 -9.51 -0.85 9.74
CA VAL A 314 -9.11 -0.06 10.92
C VAL A 314 -7.61 -0.20 11.12
N LEU A 315 -6.91 0.91 11.32
CA LEU A 315 -5.50 0.87 11.68
C LEU A 315 -5.34 1.11 13.18
N CYS A 316 -4.64 0.20 13.83
CA CYS A 316 -4.33 0.29 15.26
C CYS A 316 -2.83 0.47 15.44
N SER A 317 -2.42 1.44 16.26
CA SER A 317 -1.05 1.58 16.70
C SER A 317 -0.77 0.59 17.83
N VAL A 318 0.45 0.06 17.86
CA VAL A 318 0.91 -0.86 18.90
C VAL A 318 2.38 -0.58 19.22
N ASP A 319 2.77 -0.75 20.49
CA ASP A 319 4.17 -0.65 20.91
C ASP A 319 4.86 -2.01 20.70
N ASN A 320 5.86 -2.05 19.83
CA ASN A 320 6.67 -3.24 19.54
C ASN A 320 8.15 -3.02 19.83
N LYS A 321 8.47 -2.38 20.97
CA LYS A 321 9.87 -2.11 21.33
C LYS A 321 10.73 -3.37 21.46
N THR A 322 10.11 -4.48 21.82
CA THR A 322 10.79 -5.79 21.93
C THR A 322 11.04 -6.44 20.58
N GLY A 323 10.35 -6.01 19.51
CA GLY A 323 10.44 -6.60 18.17
C GLY A 323 9.82 -7.99 18.05
N GLU A 324 9.00 -8.42 19.01
CA GLU A 324 8.41 -9.75 19.05
C GLU A 324 7.28 -9.92 18.02
N LEU A 325 6.51 -8.87 17.74
CA LEU A 325 5.52 -8.89 16.68
C LEU A 325 6.22 -8.73 15.31
N LEU A 326 6.15 -9.76 14.51
CA LEU A 326 6.79 -9.80 13.21
C LEU A 326 5.83 -9.28 12.12
N PRO A 327 6.33 -8.52 11.14
CA PRO A 327 5.53 -8.12 9.97
C PRO A 327 4.90 -9.33 9.26
N ASN A 328 3.76 -9.09 8.63
CA ASN A 328 2.99 -10.09 7.90
C ASN A 328 2.35 -11.20 8.73
N THR A 329 2.50 -11.21 10.05
CA THR A 329 1.79 -12.17 10.92
C THR A 329 0.32 -11.79 11.09
N ASN A 330 -0.53 -12.81 11.21
CA ASN A 330 -1.92 -12.65 11.61
C ASN A 330 -2.01 -12.71 13.14
N VAL A 331 -2.80 -11.79 13.68
CA VAL A 331 -3.02 -11.65 15.14
C VAL A 331 -4.51 -11.55 15.43
N ASN A 332 -4.91 -11.97 16.63
CA ASN A 332 -6.25 -11.75 17.13
C ASN A 332 -6.32 -10.38 17.80
N VAL A 333 -7.36 -9.64 17.52
CA VAL A 333 -7.52 -8.25 17.96
C VAL A 333 -8.85 -8.09 18.66
N ARG A 334 -8.84 -7.50 19.86
CA ARG A 334 -10.03 -7.13 20.62
C ARG A 334 -10.05 -5.62 20.79
N ILE A 335 -11.06 -4.96 20.25
CA ILE A 335 -11.27 -3.51 20.37
C ILE A 335 -12.32 -3.26 21.41
N ARG A 336 -12.00 -2.50 22.45
CA ARG A 336 -12.95 -2.13 23.50
C ARG A 336 -13.86 -1.02 23.02
N THR A 337 -15.11 -1.37 22.71
CA THR A 337 -16.09 -0.42 22.16
C THR A 337 -16.80 0.37 23.23
N ALA A 338 -17.10 -0.26 24.38
CA ALA A 338 -17.76 0.39 25.52
C ALA A 338 -17.39 -0.29 26.83
N GLN A 339 -17.46 0.46 27.91
CA GLN A 339 -17.32 -0.02 29.29
C GLN A 339 -18.38 0.64 30.15
N ARG A 340 -19.02 -0.15 31.02
CA ARG A 340 -19.95 0.33 32.07
C ARG A 340 -19.53 -0.32 33.38
N GLU A 341 -19.45 0.49 34.41
CA GLU A 341 -19.13 0.04 35.74
C GLU A 341 -20.42 -0.11 36.55
N ASN A 342 -20.50 -1.16 37.35
CA ASN A 342 -21.60 -1.42 38.26
C ASN A 342 -22.99 -1.34 37.63
N THR A 343 -23.13 -1.85 36.36
CA THR A 343 -24.40 -1.85 35.63
C THR A 343 -25.17 -3.14 35.86
N LEU A 344 -26.51 -3.07 35.81
CA LEU A 344 -27.37 -4.26 35.93
C LEU A 344 -27.21 -5.12 34.67
N THR A 345 -26.79 -6.37 34.83
CA THR A 345 -26.57 -7.29 33.73
C THR A 345 -27.42 -8.54 33.86
N LEU A 346 -27.81 -9.09 32.73
CA LEU A 346 -28.50 -10.38 32.64
C LEU A 346 -27.93 -11.19 31.50
N SER A 347 -27.85 -12.50 31.70
CA SER A 347 -27.37 -13.42 30.66
C SER A 347 -28.15 -13.25 29.36
N ARG A 348 -27.42 -13.18 28.24
CA ARG A 348 -28.02 -13.07 26.90
C ARG A 348 -29.00 -14.19 26.59
N ALA A 349 -28.75 -15.35 27.14
CA ALA A 349 -29.60 -16.51 26.93
C ALA A 349 -31.00 -16.36 27.55
N ALA A 350 -31.14 -15.55 28.59
CA ALA A 350 -32.44 -15.27 29.22
C ALA A 350 -33.23 -14.18 28.49
N VAL A 351 -32.59 -13.34 27.70
CA VAL A 351 -33.22 -12.24 26.94
C VAL A 351 -33.69 -12.76 25.59
N ARG A 352 -34.97 -12.67 25.33
CA ARG A 352 -35.60 -13.11 24.10
C ARG A 352 -35.90 -11.96 23.18
N GLY A 353 -35.99 -12.22 21.87
CA GLY A 353 -36.29 -11.22 20.88
C GLY A 353 -37.60 -11.50 20.16
N ASP A 354 -38.37 -10.45 19.93
CA ASP A 354 -39.55 -10.45 19.06
C ASP A 354 -39.41 -9.23 18.13
N GLY A 355 -38.86 -9.48 16.95
CA GLY A 355 -38.46 -8.37 16.07
C GLY A 355 -37.44 -7.45 16.74
N ASN A 356 -37.77 -6.17 16.86
CA ASN A 356 -36.94 -5.16 17.54
C ASN A 356 -37.14 -5.10 19.07
N ALA A 357 -38.16 -5.78 19.61
CA ALA A 357 -38.43 -5.80 21.04
C ALA A 357 -37.58 -6.88 21.74
N ARG A 358 -37.11 -6.57 22.93
CA ARG A 358 -36.46 -7.51 23.82
C ARG A 358 -37.31 -7.72 25.06
N TYR A 359 -37.48 -8.97 25.48
CA TYR A 359 -38.26 -9.31 26.65
C TYR A 359 -37.62 -10.46 27.44
N VAL A 360 -38.04 -10.59 28.67
CA VAL A 360 -37.70 -11.72 29.55
C VAL A 360 -38.96 -12.31 30.15
N PHE A 361 -38.93 -13.54 30.64
CA PHE A 361 -39.94 -14.10 31.49
C PHE A 361 -39.51 -13.98 32.95
N VAL A 362 -40.31 -13.31 33.75
CA VAL A 362 -40.16 -13.24 35.21
C VAL A 362 -41.18 -14.15 35.89
N VAL A 363 -40.80 -14.71 37.03
CA VAL A 363 -41.71 -15.50 37.86
C VAL A 363 -42.40 -14.59 38.86
N GLU A 364 -43.74 -14.44 38.74
CA GLU A 364 -44.59 -13.70 39.67
C GLU A 364 -45.74 -14.60 40.11
N GLN A 365 -45.87 -14.82 41.42
CA GLN A 365 -46.91 -15.68 41.99
C GLN A 365 -47.01 -17.06 41.31
N ASP A 366 -45.89 -17.73 41.15
CA ASP A 366 -45.73 -19.04 40.51
C ASP A 366 -46.23 -19.09 39.03
N ARG A 367 -46.28 -17.97 38.36
CA ARG A 367 -46.62 -17.85 36.95
C ARG A 367 -45.63 -17.03 36.18
N LEU A 368 -45.48 -17.34 34.89
CA LEU A 368 -44.62 -16.58 33.98
C LEU A 368 -45.30 -15.28 33.54
N ARG A 369 -44.59 -14.19 33.70
CA ARG A 369 -44.99 -12.90 33.12
C ARG A 369 -43.95 -12.47 32.09
N LYS A 370 -44.43 -12.17 30.88
CA LYS A 370 -43.60 -11.52 29.83
C LYS A 370 -43.38 -10.07 30.25
N ARG A 371 -42.14 -9.65 30.33
CA ARG A 371 -41.78 -8.29 30.68
C ARG A 371 -40.77 -7.75 29.68
N ASP A 372 -41.16 -6.66 29.03
CA ASP A 372 -40.28 -5.98 28.05
C ASP A 372 -39.09 -5.34 28.77
N VAL A 373 -37.91 -5.50 28.17
CA VAL A 373 -36.67 -4.94 28.70
C VAL A 373 -35.98 -4.06 27.66
N LYS A 374 -35.39 -2.96 28.12
CA LYS A 374 -34.49 -2.16 27.29
C LYS A 374 -33.09 -2.59 27.62
N VAL A 375 -32.36 -3.02 26.57
CA VAL A 375 -30.96 -3.45 26.68
C VAL A 375 -30.02 -2.32 26.26
N GLY A 376 -28.88 -2.23 26.89
CA GLY A 376 -27.79 -1.33 26.54
C GLY A 376 -26.67 -2.06 25.80
N ILE A 377 -25.41 -1.87 26.27
CA ILE A 377 -24.24 -2.58 25.73
C ILE A 377 -24.30 -4.07 26.06
N SER A 378 -23.56 -4.86 25.30
CA SER A 378 -23.48 -6.31 25.53
C SER A 378 -22.07 -6.84 25.30
N ASN A 379 -21.76 -7.97 25.92
CA ASN A 379 -20.60 -8.78 25.62
C ASN A 379 -21.03 -10.16 25.08
N ALA A 380 -20.17 -11.14 25.10
CA ALA A 380 -20.46 -12.50 24.63
C ALA A 380 -21.54 -13.20 25.46
N THR A 381 -21.62 -12.93 26.78
CA THR A 381 -22.45 -13.65 27.75
C THR A 381 -23.64 -12.84 28.26
N ASP A 382 -23.52 -11.52 28.35
CA ASP A 382 -24.45 -10.68 29.07
C ASP A 382 -24.94 -9.47 28.27
N TYR A 383 -26.16 -9.01 28.59
CA TYR A 383 -26.70 -7.71 28.22
C TYR A 383 -26.70 -6.78 29.42
N GLU A 384 -26.41 -5.51 29.21
CA GLU A 384 -26.79 -4.43 30.13
C GLU A 384 -28.29 -4.25 30.09
N ILE A 385 -28.94 -4.18 31.24
CA ILE A 385 -30.39 -3.90 31.38
C ILE A 385 -30.54 -2.46 31.82
N LEU A 386 -31.10 -1.65 30.94
CA LEU A 386 -31.38 -0.23 31.23
C LEU A 386 -32.70 -0.02 31.96
N SER A 387 -33.70 -0.86 31.66
CA SER A 387 -35.01 -0.83 32.31
C SER A 387 -35.80 -2.11 32.03
N GLY A 388 -36.86 -2.35 32.85
CA GLY A 388 -37.77 -3.47 32.69
C GLY A 388 -37.71 -4.47 33.83
N ILE A 389 -36.52 -4.71 34.42
CA ILE A 389 -36.31 -5.57 35.58
C ILE A 389 -35.37 -4.94 36.59
N THR A 390 -35.38 -5.48 37.81
CA THR A 390 -34.53 -5.12 38.93
C THR A 390 -33.71 -6.33 39.38
N GLU A 391 -32.81 -6.14 40.35
CA GLU A 391 -31.99 -7.22 40.91
C GLU A 391 -32.82 -8.28 41.64
N ASN A 392 -34.01 -7.89 42.19
CA ASN A 392 -34.89 -8.76 42.95
C ASN A 392 -35.80 -9.62 42.07
N ASP A 393 -35.92 -9.31 40.79
CA ASP A 393 -36.77 -10.07 39.87
C ASP A 393 -36.16 -11.46 39.58
N VAL A 394 -36.98 -12.48 39.68
CA VAL A 394 -36.64 -13.85 39.37
C VAL A 394 -36.88 -14.09 37.87
N VAL A 395 -35.78 -14.13 37.09
CA VAL A 395 -35.84 -14.31 35.63
C VAL A 395 -35.64 -15.76 35.28
N VAL A 396 -36.44 -16.26 34.34
CA VAL A 396 -36.35 -17.66 33.89
C VAL A 396 -35.09 -17.83 33.01
N SER A 397 -34.25 -18.80 33.38
CA SER A 397 -33.09 -19.23 32.62
C SER A 397 -33.57 -19.90 31.31
N PRO A 398 -32.72 -19.93 30.25
CA PRO A 398 -33.04 -20.64 29.03
C PRO A 398 -33.27 -22.14 29.29
N GLY A 399 -34.33 -22.67 28.69
CA GLY A 399 -34.69 -24.09 28.77
C GLY A 399 -35.18 -24.60 27.42
N THR A 400 -35.42 -25.91 27.34
CA THR A 400 -35.93 -26.58 26.15
C THR A 400 -37.37 -26.34 25.84
N PHE A 401 -38.09 -25.62 26.71
CA PHE A 401 -39.53 -25.36 26.57
C PHE A 401 -39.83 -24.00 25.95
N GLU A 402 -40.84 -23.93 25.10
CA GLU A 402 -41.46 -22.67 24.71
C GLU A 402 -42.30 -22.11 25.87
N PHE A 403 -41.82 -21.05 26.49
CA PHE A 403 -42.52 -20.37 27.56
C PHE A 403 -43.62 -19.45 26.98
N GLN A 404 -44.78 -19.48 27.62
CA GLN A 404 -45.90 -18.61 27.30
C GLN A 404 -46.33 -17.81 28.55
N GLU A 405 -46.82 -16.61 28.34
CA GLU A 405 -47.34 -15.79 29.40
C GLU A 405 -48.48 -16.50 30.16
N GLY A 406 -48.43 -16.45 31.50
CA GLY A 406 -49.41 -17.08 32.35
C GLY A 406 -49.21 -18.54 32.68
N MET A 407 -48.17 -19.22 32.11
CA MET A 407 -47.83 -20.61 32.44
C MET A 407 -47.50 -20.75 33.95
N ALA A 408 -48.06 -21.79 34.60
CA ALA A 408 -47.72 -22.14 35.96
C ALA A 408 -46.33 -22.77 36.00
N VAL A 409 -45.49 -22.30 36.90
CA VAL A 409 -44.10 -22.76 37.01
C VAL A 409 -43.70 -22.99 38.46
N THR A 410 -42.79 -23.93 38.70
CA THR A 410 -42.12 -24.11 39.97
C THR A 410 -40.62 -23.81 39.79
N VAL A 411 -40.06 -22.97 40.64
CA VAL A 411 -38.63 -22.66 40.62
C VAL A 411 -37.85 -23.92 41.03
N ALA A 412 -37.01 -24.39 40.16
CA ALA A 412 -36.06 -25.48 40.49
C ALA A 412 -35.08 -24.98 41.54
N GLN A 413 -35.03 -25.59 42.72
CA GLN A 413 -33.96 -25.30 43.65
C GLN A 413 -32.64 -25.75 43.07
N GLU A 414 -31.69 -24.83 42.91
CA GLU A 414 -30.31 -25.17 42.60
C GLU A 414 -29.76 -26.12 43.67
N LYS A 415 -29.23 -27.29 43.21
CA LYS A 415 -28.56 -28.23 44.05
C LYS A 415 -27.09 -27.86 44.24
#